data_7948e0f461856be28fbc5fda2727ec5d
#
_entry.id   7948e0f461856be28fbc5fda2727ec5d
#
_cell.length_a   1.000
_cell.length_b   1.000
_cell.length_c   1.000
_cell.angle_alpha   90.00
_cell.angle_beta   90.00
_cell.angle_gamma   90.00
#
_symmetry.space_group_name_H-M   'P 1'
#
loop_
_entity.id
_entity.type
_entity.pdbx_description
1 polymer ?
#
loop_
_entity_poly.entity_id
_entity_poly.type
_entity_poly.pdbx_seq_one_letter_code
_entity_poly.pdbx_strand_id
1 'polypeptide(L)'
;MAKRNACPYCCLHAFLFRISGWGFGRLSLRCPCRTGWTCLYRTRVHACLQTTPYDFELSMQDGLDVAQAAAAPDTAQTVLDADEFDAMRTAMEDNDAKRERVIKECRDLQKASKNSIYDLHRGNLDKAEAALGEVKGMALQLLPTVEDNKSLRNGGFSGVLEEYCEGMLFLQFLRDGSILSMEDLAPANGVEYLGGLLDMTGEVGRYAVAAATRRDVGAVLKCEDTVDQILGRVLVLPGLPGAMLKKTEVAKATLRKLDNMLYELSLSRKSSSTEPDAGVGGDAGKGGGGSAGGLGASGPGET
;
A
#
# COMPACT_ATOMS: atom_id res chain seq x y z
N MET A 1 -29.71 34.18 6.58
CA MET A 1 -30.15 32.94 5.90
C MET A 1 -29.04 31.90 5.99
N ALA A 2 -29.14 31.03 6.98
CA ALA A 2 -28.12 30.00 7.25
C ALA A 2 -28.43 28.74 6.45
N LYS A 3 -27.55 28.33 5.52
CA LYS A 3 -27.62 27.09 4.78
C LYS A 3 -27.34 25.92 5.74
N ARG A 4 -28.34 25.07 5.96
CA ARG A 4 -28.22 23.83 6.74
C ARG A 4 -27.52 22.79 5.89
N ASN A 5 -26.26 22.49 6.20
CA ASN A 5 -25.54 21.36 5.62
C ASN A 5 -26.05 20.07 6.29
N ALA A 6 -26.78 19.25 5.54
CA ALA A 6 -27.19 17.92 5.96
C ALA A 6 -25.99 16.97 5.84
N CYS A 7 -25.78 16.12 6.87
CA CYS A 7 -24.73 15.13 6.90
C CYS A 7 -24.99 14.05 5.82
N PRO A 8 -24.07 13.77 4.89
CA PRO A 8 -24.27 12.83 3.78
C PRO A 8 -24.48 11.38 4.21
N TYR A 9 -24.06 11.01 5.42
CA TYR A 9 -24.22 9.64 5.94
C TYR A 9 -25.64 9.32 6.46
N CYS A 10 -26.44 10.33 6.77
CA CYS A 10 -27.82 10.11 7.21
C CYS A 10 -28.79 9.82 6.05
N CYS A 11 -28.46 10.22 4.81
CA CYS A 11 -29.34 9.99 3.66
C CYS A 11 -29.27 8.58 3.07
N LEU A 12 -28.13 7.89 3.21
CA LEU A 12 -27.96 6.56 2.61
C LEU A 12 -28.73 5.46 3.35
N HIS A 13 -28.90 5.60 4.68
CA HIS A 13 -29.65 4.62 5.47
C HIS A 13 -31.17 4.74 5.36
N ALA A 14 -31.68 5.90 4.97
CA ALA A 14 -33.14 6.10 4.77
C ALA A 14 -33.64 5.51 3.44
N PHE A 15 -32.75 5.29 2.45
CA PHE A 15 -33.14 4.79 1.13
C PHE A 15 -33.26 3.26 1.07
N LEU A 16 -32.52 2.54 1.91
CA LEU A 16 -32.53 1.07 1.93
C LEU A 16 -33.73 0.48 2.71
N PHE A 17 -34.40 1.28 3.54
CA PHE A 17 -35.54 0.82 4.35
C PHE A 17 -36.90 0.94 3.65
N ARG A 18 -36.94 1.48 2.43
CA ARG A 18 -38.22 1.70 1.71
C ARG A 18 -38.68 0.54 0.83
N ILE A 19 -37.86 -0.52 0.71
CA ILE A 19 -38.13 -1.65 -0.20
C ILE A 19 -38.69 -2.89 0.53
N SER A 20 -38.56 -2.99 1.85
CA SER A 20 -39.13 -4.10 2.61
C SER A 20 -40.29 -3.58 3.47
N GLY A 21 -41.50 -3.95 3.08
CA GLY A 21 -42.78 -3.53 3.71
C GLY A 21 -43.02 -4.10 5.11
N TRP A 22 -42.07 -3.92 6.06
CA TRP A 22 -42.19 -4.35 7.46
C TRP A 22 -42.19 -3.15 8.41
N GLY A 23 -43.08 -3.23 9.38
CA GLY A 23 -43.48 -2.14 10.27
C GLY A 23 -42.37 -1.53 11.13
N PHE A 24 -42.57 -0.28 11.49
CA PHE A 24 -41.63 0.59 12.17
C PHE A 24 -41.46 0.27 13.66
N GLY A 25 -40.25 -0.07 14.08
CA GLY A 25 -39.84 -0.13 15.48
C GLY A 25 -39.02 1.08 15.90
N ARG A 26 -39.05 1.44 17.17
CA ARG A 26 -38.26 2.54 17.72
C ARG A 26 -36.80 2.06 17.87
N LEU A 27 -35.92 2.47 16.97
CA LEU A 27 -34.48 2.29 17.09
C LEU A 27 -33.85 3.62 17.50
N SER A 28 -33.22 3.63 18.67
CA SER A 28 -32.38 4.72 19.14
C SER A 28 -30.97 4.48 18.61
N LEU A 29 -30.61 5.16 17.53
CA LEU A 29 -29.23 5.14 17.03
C LEU A 29 -28.48 6.33 17.63
N ARG A 30 -27.47 6.07 18.44
CA ARG A 30 -26.51 7.09 18.89
C ARG A 30 -25.53 7.38 17.73
N CYS A 31 -25.59 8.60 17.22
CA CYS A 31 -24.62 9.08 16.25
C CYS A 31 -23.32 9.47 17.00
N PRO A 32 -22.13 9.02 16.59
CA PRO A 32 -20.88 9.37 17.25
C PRO A 32 -20.32 10.74 16.81
N CYS A 33 -21.16 11.71 16.55
CA CYS A 33 -20.70 13.07 16.26
C CYS A 33 -20.32 13.79 17.56
N ARG A 34 -19.11 14.32 17.63
CA ARG A 34 -18.49 15.02 18.78
C ARG A 34 -19.19 16.33 19.23
N THR A 35 -20.35 16.66 18.70
CA THR A 35 -21.08 17.90 18.94
C THR A 35 -22.46 17.67 19.55
N GLY A 36 -22.59 16.93 20.61
CA GLY A 36 -23.65 16.96 21.61
C GLY A 36 -25.14 17.14 21.22
N TRP A 37 -25.53 16.97 19.95
CA TRP A 37 -26.91 17.12 19.51
C TRP A 37 -27.58 15.78 19.34
N THR A 38 -28.56 15.50 20.20
CA THR A 38 -29.45 14.34 20.10
C THR A 38 -30.55 14.63 19.08
N CYS A 39 -30.53 13.92 17.95
CA CYS A 39 -31.61 13.94 16.98
C CYS A 39 -32.67 12.91 17.38
N LEU A 40 -33.77 13.36 17.97
CA LEU A 40 -34.93 12.52 18.32
C LEU A 40 -35.86 12.43 17.11
N TYR A 41 -35.81 11.30 16.40
CA TYR A 41 -36.86 10.92 15.46
C TYR A 41 -37.97 10.17 16.20
N ARG A 42 -39.14 10.78 16.28
CA ARG A 42 -40.33 10.19 16.89
C ARG A 42 -41.15 9.48 15.80
N THR A 43 -40.93 8.18 15.64
CA THR A 43 -41.84 7.34 14.86
C THR A 43 -42.78 6.56 15.80
N ARG A 44 -44.05 6.69 15.59
CA ARG A 44 -45.11 5.99 16.39
C ARG A 44 -45.22 4.56 15.86
N VAL A 45 -44.86 3.59 16.68
CA VAL A 45 -45.12 2.16 16.43
C VAL A 45 -46.35 1.77 17.25
N HIS A 46 -47.42 1.37 16.59
CA HIS A 46 -48.47 0.61 17.25
C HIS A 46 -48.07 -0.85 17.28
N ALA A 47 -47.61 -1.30 18.43
CA ALA A 47 -47.46 -2.70 18.71
C ALA A 47 -48.85 -3.24 19.07
N CYS A 48 -49.43 -4.03 18.21
CA CYS A 48 -50.57 -4.86 18.51
C CYS A 48 -50.08 -6.30 18.73
N LEU A 49 -49.63 -6.57 19.94
CA LEU A 49 -49.44 -7.95 20.43
C LEU A 49 -50.52 -8.15 21.50
N GLN A 50 -51.68 -8.57 21.10
CA GLN A 50 -52.62 -9.27 21.94
C GLN A 50 -52.83 -10.65 21.33
N THR A 51 -52.07 -11.62 21.85
CA THR A 51 -52.37 -13.04 21.69
C THR A 51 -53.52 -13.35 22.59
N THR A 52 -54.69 -13.50 22.05
CA THR A 52 -55.78 -14.27 22.72
C THR A 52 -55.65 -15.72 22.29
N PRO A 53 -55.70 -16.68 23.21
CA PRO A 53 -55.82 -18.08 22.85
C PRO A 53 -57.20 -18.29 22.30
N TYR A 54 -57.33 -18.54 21.00
CA TYR A 54 -58.52 -19.08 20.42
C TYR A 54 -58.53 -20.59 20.69
N ASP A 55 -59.29 -21.00 21.69
CA ASP A 55 -59.74 -22.38 21.84
C ASP A 55 -60.70 -22.66 20.69
N PHE A 56 -60.23 -23.36 19.66
CA PHE A 56 -61.03 -23.86 18.57
C PHE A 56 -61.42 -25.28 18.92
N GLU A 57 -62.57 -25.44 19.69
CA GLU A 57 -63.30 -26.72 19.78
C GLU A 57 -63.84 -27.02 18.38
N LEU A 58 -63.23 -27.92 17.66
CA LEU A 58 -63.77 -28.54 16.46
C LEU A 58 -64.82 -29.55 16.90
N SER A 59 -66.06 -29.17 16.74
CA SER A 59 -67.21 -30.08 16.72
C SER A 59 -67.00 -31.11 15.62
N MET A 60 -66.77 -32.37 16.02
CA MET A 60 -66.82 -33.53 15.13
C MET A 60 -68.25 -33.84 14.80
N GLN A 61 -68.80 -33.27 13.75
CA GLN A 61 -69.98 -33.80 13.03
C GLN A 61 -69.98 -33.19 11.64
N ASP A 62 -69.37 -33.92 10.74
CA ASP A 62 -69.77 -34.19 9.38
C ASP A 62 -68.68 -35.08 8.74
N GLY A 63 -68.77 -36.34 9.04
CA GLY A 63 -68.09 -37.33 8.23
C GLY A 63 -68.84 -37.47 6.92
N LEU A 64 -68.21 -37.36 5.87
CA LEU A 64 -68.19 -37.99 4.57
C LEU A 64 -67.73 -37.03 3.48
N ASP A 65 -66.82 -37.52 2.65
CA ASP A 65 -66.44 -36.95 1.35
C ASP A 65 -65.26 -35.98 1.27
N VAL A 66 -64.15 -36.29 1.95
CA VAL A 66 -62.85 -35.71 1.57
C VAL A 66 -61.80 -36.81 1.24
N ALA A 67 -62.26 -37.96 0.83
CA ALA A 67 -61.35 -39.05 0.44
C ALA A 67 -61.14 -39.21 -1.05
N GLN A 68 -61.43 -38.17 -1.84
CA GLN A 68 -61.12 -38.13 -3.32
C GLN A 68 -60.80 -36.73 -3.78
N ALA A 69 -60.06 -35.97 -3.03
CA ALA A 69 -59.37 -34.82 -3.58
C ALA A 69 -58.02 -35.29 -4.11
N ALA A 70 -58.06 -35.65 -5.38
CA ALA A 70 -56.93 -35.58 -6.33
C ALA A 70 -55.54 -35.61 -5.72
N ALA A 71 -54.83 -36.71 -6.04
CA ALA A 71 -53.37 -36.62 -6.14
C ALA A 71 -53.07 -35.36 -6.97
N ALA A 72 -52.69 -34.28 -6.29
CA ALA A 72 -52.15 -33.12 -6.92
C ALA A 72 -50.95 -33.62 -7.74
N PRO A 73 -50.82 -33.20 -8.98
CA PRO A 73 -49.60 -33.55 -9.73
C PRO A 73 -48.44 -33.05 -8.90
N ASP A 74 -47.50 -33.92 -8.60
CA ASP A 74 -46.22 -33.66 -7.93
C ASP A 74 -45.31 -32.83 -8.87
N THR A 75 -45.83 -31.71 -9.31
CA THR A 75 -45.14 -30.62 -9.99
C THR A 75 -45.33 -29.37 -9.13
N ALA A 76 -44.80 -29.40 -7.92
CA ALA A 76 -44.40 -28.14 -7.32
C ALA A 76 -43.43 -27.52 -8.31
N GLN A 77 -43.96 -26.64 -9.19
CA GLN A 77 -43.13 -25.77 -10.00
C GLN A 77 -42.26 -25.00 -9.02
N THR A 78 -41.05 -25.48 -8.84
CA THR A 78 -40.06 -24.71 -8.09
C THR A 78 -39.93 -23.39 -8.82
N VAL A 79 -40.20 -22.28 -8.12
CA VAL A 79 -40.14 -20.92 -8.65
C VAL A 79 -38.74 -20.62 -9.20
N LEU A 80 -37.77 -21.42 -8.84
CA LEU A 80 -36.38 -21.33 -9.22
C LEU A 80 -35.92 -22.65 -9.83
N ASP A 81 -35.13 -22.58 -10.89
CA ASP A 81 -34.49 -23.74 -11.51
C ASP A 81 -33.33 -24.19 -10.62
N ALA A 82 -33.44 -25.38 -10.04
CA ALA A 82 -32.44 -25.94 -9.15
C ALA A 82 -31.11 -26.21 -9.88
N ASP A 83 -31.17 -26.68 -11.13
CA ASP A 83 -29.99 -27.00 -11.92
C ASP A 83 -29.20 -25.73 -12.27
N GLU A 84 -29.92 -24.61 -12.55
CA GLU A 84 -29.27 -23.32 -12.78
C GLU A 84 -28.54 -22.81 -11.54
N PHE A 85 -29.14 -22.94 -10.36
CA PHE A 85 -28.51 -22.55 -9.10
C PHE A 85 -27.32 -23.44 -8.73
N ASP A 86 -27.39 -24.73 -8.99
CA ASP A 86 -26.28 -25.67 -8.77
C ASP A 86 -25.12 -25.37 -9.74
N ALA A 87 -25.40 -25.04 -10.99
CA ALA A 87 -24.38 -24.59 -11.94
C ALA A 87 -23.71 -23.29 -11.50
N MET A 88 -24.51 -22.29 -11.05
CA MET A 88 -23.96 -21.04 -10.50
C MET A 88 -23.09 -21.28 -9.25
N ARG A 89 -23.55 -22.15 -8.33
CA ARG A 89 -22.77 -22.52 -7.13
C ARG A 89 -21.42 -23.10 -7.52
N THR A 90 -21.40 -24.07 -8.41
CA THR A 90 -20.18 -24.72 -8.89
C THR A 90 -19.22 -23.71 -9.52
N ALA A 91 -19.74 -22.81 -10.36
CA ALA A 91 -18.94 -21.76 -10.98
C ALA A 91 -18.34 -20.77 -9.95
N MET A 92 -19.08 -20.45 -8.88
CA MET A 92 -18.61 -19.61 -7.79
C MET A 92 -17.53 -20.30 -6.96
N GLU A 93 -17.71 -21.58 -6.62
CA GLU A 93 -16.73 -22.40 -5.89
C GLU A 93 -15.43 -22.54 -6.67
N ASP A 94 -15.49 -22.78 -7.99
CA ASP A 94 -14.33 -22.84 -8.87
C ASP A 94 -13.59 -21.51 -8.94
N ASN A 95 -14.33 -20.39 -9.02
CA ASN A 95 -13.73 -19.07 -9.04
C ASN A 95 -13.05 -18.72 -7.68
N ASP A 96 -13.67 -19.09 -6.57
CA ASP A 96 -13.08 -18.90 -5.24
C ASP A 96 -11.81 -19.76 -5.05
N ALA A 97 -11.80 -21.00 -5.49
CA ALA A 97 -10.61 -21.85 -5.46
C ALA A 97 -9.44 -21.26 -6.26
N LYS A 98 -9.73 -20.73 -7.47
CA LYS A 98 -8.73 -20.01 -8.29
C LYS A 98 -8.22 -18.77 -7.58
N ARG A 99 -9.13 -17.98 -7.01
CA ARG A 99 -8.80 -16.76 -6.27
C ARG A 99 -7.89 -17.02 -5.07
N GLU A 100 -8.22 -18.01 -4.24
CA GLU A 100 -7.42 -18.38 -3.07
C GLU A 100 -5.99 -18.80 -3.46
N ARG A 101 -5.84 -19.58 -4.53
CA ARG A 101 -4.53 -19.96 -5.06
C ARG A 101 -3.73 -18.74 -5.50
N VAL A 102 -4.33 -17.86 -6.32
CA VAL A 102 -3.66 -16.63 -6.78
C VAL A 102 -3.26 -15.73 -5.61
N ILE A 103 -4.13 -15.55 -4.62
CA ILE A 103 -3.82 -14.73 -3.42
C ILE A 103 -2.60 -15.30 -2.68
N LYS A 104 -2.54 -16.62 -2.51
CA LYS A 104 -1.42 -17.27 -1.81
C LYS A 104 -0.10 -17.07 -2.58
N GLU A 105 -0.10 -17.36 -3.87
CA GLU A 105 1.07 -17.19 -4.71
C GLU A 105 1.52 -15.72 -4.77
N CYS A 106 0.58 -14.78 -4.90
CA CYS A 106 0.91 -13.35 -4.87
C CYS A 106 1.56 -12.90 -3.54
N ARG A 107 1.15 -13.44 -2.39
CA ARG A 107 1.79 -13.13 -1.11
C ARG A 107 3.25 -13.59 -1.06
N ASP A 108 3.53 -14.77 -1.60
CA ASP A 108 4.90 -15.30 -1.65
C ASP A 108 5.78 -14.46 -2.60
N LEU A 109 5.24 -14.06 -3.76
CA LEU A 109 5.94 -13.18 -4.70
C LEU A 109 6.19 -11.78 -4.13
N GLN A 110 5.22 -11.17 -3.48
CA GLN A 110 5.42 -9.88 -2.80
C GLN A 110 6.49 -9.95 -1.73
N LYS A 111 6.52 -11.03 -0.95
CA LYS A 111 7.57 -11.27 0.04
C LYS A 111 8.94 -11.41 -0.60
N ALA A 112 9.04 -12.12 -1.73
CA ALA A 112 10.29 -12.28 -2.45
C ALA A 112 10.79 -10.93 -3.00
N SER A 113 9.91 -10.10 -3.60
CA SER A 113 10.25 -8.76 -4.09
C SER A 113 10.77 -7.85 -2.96
N LYS A 114 10.07 -7.82 -1.82
CA LYS A 114 10.51 -7.04 -0.64
C LYS A 114 11.86 -7.49 -0.07
N ASN A 115 12.11 -8.81 -0.04
CA ASN A 115 13.40 -9.33 0.37
C ASN A 115 14.51 -8.94 -0.61
N SER A 116 14.21 -8.87 -1.91
CA SER A 116 15.17 -8.42 -2.92
C SER A 116 15.55 -6.95 -2.72
N ILE A 117 14.58 -6.06 -2.44
CA ILE A 117 14.86 -4.66 -2.11
C ILE A 117 15.75 -4.55 -0.86
N TYR A 118 15.52 -5.40 0.14
CA TYR A 118 16.36 -5.44 1.32
C TYR A 118 17.80 -5.91 1.00
N ASP A 119 17.96 -6.90 0.11
CA ASP A 119 19.27 -7.34 -0.37
C ASP A 119 19.99 -6.24 -1.17
N LEU A 120 19.25 -5.43 -1.98
CA LEU A 120 19.79 -4.27 -2.71
C LEU A 120 20.42 -3.25 -1.76
N HIS A 121 19.77 -2.93 -0.65
CA HIS A 121 20.33 -2.01 0.36
C HIS A 121 21.58 -2.55 1.06
N ARG A 122 21.80 -3.86 1.00
CA ARG A 122 23.02 -4.52 1.52
C ARG A 122 24.12 -4.65 0.48
N GLY A 123 23.88 -4.25 -0.74
CA GLY A 123 24.82 -4.38 -1.85
C GLY A 123 24.84 -5.76 -2.51
N ASN A 124 23.89 -6.64 -2.20
CA ASN A 124 23.78 -7.99 -2.77
C ASN A 124 23.03 -7.94 -4.12
N LEU A 125 23.56 -7.22 -5.11
CA LEU A 125 22.86 -6.90 -6.36
C LEU A 125 22.51 -8.16 -7.16
N ASP A 126 23.46 -9.08 -7.34
CA ASP A 126 23.26 -10.29 -8.14
C ASP A 126 22.23 -11.25 -7.52
N LYS A 127 22.21 -11.34 -6.18
CA LYS A 127 21.22 -12.12 -5.45
C LYS A 127 19.82 -11.54 -5.61
N ALA A 128 19.71 -10.22 -5.52
CA ALA A 128 18.43 -9.52 -5.69
C ALA A 128 17.91 -9.66 -7.13
N GLU A 129 18.79 -9.54 -8.12
CA GLU A 129 18.44 -9.74 -9.52
C GLU A 129 17.91 -11.14 -9.79
N ALA A 130 18.60 -12.17 -9.31
CA ALA A 130 18.14 -13.55 -9.46
C ALA A 130 16.75 -13.76 -8.86
N ALA A 131 16.51 -13.26 -7.64
CA ALA A 131 15.21 -13.38 -6.98
C ALA A 131 14.11 -12.59 -7.70
N LEU A 132 14.39 -11.41 -8.22
CA LEU A 132 13.45 -10.62 -9.03
C LEU A 132 13.16 -11.31 -10.38
N GLY A 133 14.16 -11.99 -10.96
CA GLY A 133 13.99 -12.84 -12.14
C GLY A 133 13.02 -14.01 -11.90
N GLU A 134 13.13 -14.67 -10.74
CA GLU A 134 12.19 -15.71 -10.32
C GLU A 134 10.76 -15.14 -10.13
N VAL A 135 10.62 -13.97 -9.51
CA VAL A 135 9.33 -13.29 -9.38
C VAL A 135 8.71 -13.02 -10.75
N LYS A 136 9.49 -12.51 -11.72
CA LYS A 136 9.04 -12.30 -13.10
C LYS A 136 8.55 -13.58 -13.72
N GLY A 137 9.33 -14.67 -13.61
CA GLY A 137 8.99 -15.97 -14.16
C GLY A 137 7.68 -16.52 -13.61
N MET A 138 7.48 -16.46 -12.30
CA MET A 138 6.25 -16.90 -11.65
C MET A 138 5.06 -15.99 -11.97
N ALA A 139 5.25 -14.67 -12.05
CA ALA A 139 4.22 -13.75 -12.48
C ALA A 139 3.74 -14.03 -13.91
N LEU A 140 4.64 -14.36 -14.84
CA LEU A 140 4.28 -14.77 -16.19
C LEU A 140 3.48 -16.08 -16.23
N GLN A 141 3.74 -17.03 -15.33
CA GLN A 141 2.95 -18.26 -15.20
C GLN A 141 1.54 -18.02 -14.66
N LEU A 142 1.38 -17.02 -13.77
CA LEU A 142 0.08 -16.63 -13.23
C LEU A 142 -0.75 -15.79 -14.20
N LEU A 143 -0.12 -15.10 -15.11
CA LEU A 143 -0.75 -14.12 -15.99
C LEU A 143 -1.98 -14.67 -16.72
N PRO A 144 -1.96 -15.86 -17.38
CA PRO A 144 -3.16 -16.39 -18.03
C PRO A 144 -4.34 -16.61 -17.09
N THR A 145 -4.07 -16.98 -15.84
CA THR A 145 -5.14 -17.21 -14.84
C THR A 145 -5.81 -15.91 -14.38
N VAL A 146 -5.06 -14.82 -14.35
CA VAL A 146 -5.57 -13.52 -13.87
C VAL A 146 -6.10 -12.63 -14.98
N GLU A 147 -5.70 -12.82 -16.24
CA GLU A 147 -6.18 -12.02 -17.37
C GLU A 147 -7.68 -12.24 -17.65
N ASP A 148 -8.16 -13.46 -17.49
CA ASP A 148 -9.58 -13.80 -17.66
C ASP A 148 -10.47 -13.19 -16.56
N ASN A 149 -9.89 -12.78 -15.43
CA ASN A 149 -10.62 -12.24 -14.30
C ASN A 149 -10.03 -10.90 -13.81
N LYS A 150 -10.65 -9.81 -14.25
CA LYS A 150 -10.20 -8.44 -13.90
C LYS A 150 -10.08 -8.19 -12.40
N SER A 151 -10.90 -8.87 -11.58
CA SER A 151 -10.82 -8.73 -10.12
C SER A 151 -9.52 -9.33 -9.57
N LEU A 152 -9.07 -10.45 -10.11
CA LEU A 152 -7.80 -11.07 -9.75
C LEU A 152 -6.62 -10.26 -10.29
N ARG A 153 -6.71 -9.78 -11.54
CA ARG A 153 -5.65 -9.00 -12.20
C ARG A 153 -5.37 -7.67 -11.47
N ASN A 154 -6.41 -6.96 -11.05
CA ASN A 154 -6.31 -5.65 -10.41
C ASN A 154 -6.16 -5.73 -8.87
N GLY A 155 -6.08 -6.93 -8.30
CA GLY A 155 -5.92 -7.16 -6.86
C GLY A 155 -4.48 -7.37 -6.43
N GLY A 156 -4.25 -8.49 -5.73
CA GLY A 156 -2.92 -8.87 -5.24
C GLY A 156 -1.84 -9.00 -6.32
N PHE A 157 -2.24 -9.43 -7.53
CA PHE A 157 -1.32 -9.59 -8.64
C PHE A 157 -0.74 -8.25 -9.14
N SER A 158 -1.57 -7.20 -9.23
CA SER A 158 -1.09 -5.87 -9.57
C SER A 158 -0.06 -5.36 -8.54
N GLY A 159 -0.32 -5.62 -7.25
CA GLY A 159 0.64 -5.29 -6.19
C GLY A 159 1.97 -6.04 -6.29
N VAL A 160 1.96 -7.30 -6.78
CA VAL A 160 3.21 -8.04 -7.08
C VAL A 160 4.03 -7.33 -8.16
N LEU A 161 3.37 -6.90 -9.24
CA LEU A 161 4.04 -6.24 -10.35
C LEU A 161 4.54 -4.84 -9.99
N GLU A 162 3.84 -4.10 -9.12
CA GLU A 162 4.34 -2.83 -8.57
C GLU A 162 5.64 -3.06 -7.76
N GLU A 163 5.66 -4.02 -6.84
CA GLU A 163 6.84 -4.35 -6.02
C GLU A 163 8.00 -4.90 -6.88
N TYR A 164 7.69 -5.68 -7.92
CA TYR A 164 8.68 -6.14 -8.89
C TYR A 164 9.30 -4.96 -9.66
N CYS A 165 8.48 -4.03 -10.15
CA CYS A 165 8.96 -2.83 -10.82
C CYS A 165 9.85 -1.99 -9.89
N GLU A 166 9.42 -1.75 -8.64
CA GLU A 166 10.20 -1.04 -7.64
C GLU A 166 11.59 -1.64 -7.47
N GLY A 167 11.66 -2.98 -7.27
CA GLY A 167 12.92 -3.69 -7.09
C GLY A 167 13.85 -3.61 -8.31
N MET A 168 13.33 -3.82 -9.51
CA MET A 168 14.10 -3.77 -10.75
C MET A 168 14.61 -2.36 -11.07
N LEU A 169 13.76 -1.35 -10.89
CA LEU A 169 14.13 0.06 -11.08
C LEU A 169 15.20 0.47 -10.09
N PHE A 170 15.07 0.07 -8.83
CA PHE A 170 16.08 0.36 -7.81
C PHE A 170 17.40 -0.38 -8.06
N LEU A 171 17.36 -1.64 -8.51
CA LEU A 171 18.54 -2.39 -8.92
C LEU A 171 19.31 -1.65 -10.05
N GLN A 172 18.60 -1.22 -11.08
CA GLN A 172 19.21 -0.50 -12.21
C GLN A 172 19.80 0.84 -11.77
N PHE A 173 19.07 1.59 -10.94
CA PHE A 173 19.57 2.83 -10.35
C PHE A 173 20.88 2.61 -9.57
N LEU A 174 20.99 1.54 -8.79
CA LEU A 174 22.21 1.23 -8.03
C LEU A 174 23.39 0.83 -8.93
N ARG A 175 23.12 0.17 -10.06
CA ARG A 175 24.16 -0.26 -11.01
C ARG A 175 24.79 0.90 -11.76
N ASP A 176 24.01 1.70 -12.42
CA ASP A 176 24.50 2.77 -13.31
C ASP A 176 23.78 4.09 -13.16
N GLY A 177 22.66 4.14 -12.40
CA GLY A 177 21.84 5.32 -12.17
C GLY A 177 20.81 5.59 -13.25
N SER A 178 20.61 4.67 -14.18
CA SER A 178 19.55 4.75 -15.17
C SER A 178 18.24 4.18 -14.64
N ILE A 179 17.15 4.44 -15.36
CA ILE A 179 15.81 3.94 -15.08
C ILE A 179 15.37 3.07 -16.26
N LEU A 180 14.94 1.85 -15.97
CA LEU A 180 14.40 0.91 -16.95
C LEU A 180 13.12 1.46 -17.57
N SER A 181 12.90 1.17 -18.84
CA SER A 181 11.64 1.47 -19.51
C SER A 181 10.51 0.56 -19.05
N MET A 182 9.27 0.94 -19.34
CA MET A 182 8.11 0.08 -19.07
C MET A 182 8.18 -1.23 -19.87
N GLU A 183 8.72 -1.20 -21.09
CA GLU A 183 8.85 -2.39 -21.95
C GLU A 183 9.81 -3.43 -21.34
N ASP A 184 10.89 -2.99 -20.69
CA ASP A 184 11.84 -3.88 -20.02
C ASP A 184 11.21 -4.61 -18.83
N LEU A 185 10.18 -4.02 -18.24
CA LEU A 185 9.49 -4.52 -17.05
C LEU A 185 8.20 -5.30 -17.35
N ALA A 186 7.99 -5.73 -18.59
CA ALA A 186 6.86 -6.61 -18.90
C ALA A 186 6.87 -7.84 -17.94
N PRO A 187 5.70 -8.30 -17.43
CA PRO A 187 4.33 -8.01 -17.90
C PRO A 187 3.62 -6.85 -17.15
N ALA A 188 4.33 -5.96 -16.50
CA ALA A 188 3.73 -4.81 -15.81
C ALA A 188 3.07 -3.84 -16.81
N ASN A 189 1.91 -3.32 -16.43
CA ASN A 189 1.24 -2.28 -17.19
C ASN A 189 1.68 -0.87 -16.73
N GLY A 190 1.23 0.19 -17.43
CA GLY A 190 1.64 1.55 -17.12
C GLY A 190 1.31 2.03 -15.71
N VAL A 191 0.21 1.55 -15.10
CA VAL A 191 -0.15 1.91 -13.72
C VAL A 191 0.78 1.22 -12.72
N GLU A 192 1.09 -0.03 -12.93
CA GLU A 192 2.01 -0.84 -12.12
C GLU A 192 3.45 -0.31 -12.22
N TYR A 193 3.87 0.03 -13.43
CA TYR A 193 5.17 0.68 -13.65
C TYR A 193 5.27 2.01 -12.91
N LEU A 194 4.26 2.89 -13.04
CA LEU A 194 4.23 4.18 -12.34
C LEU A 194 4.17 3.99 -10.83
N GLY A 195 3.44 2.98 -10.35
CA GLY A 195 3.38 2.62 -8.93
C GLY A 195 4.74 2.27 -8.38
N GLY A 196 5.44 1.33 -9.03
CA GLY A 196 6.79 0.93 -8.67
C GLY A 196 7.83 2.03 -8.82
N LEU A 197 7.72 2.88 -9.87
CA LEU A 197 8.60 4.02 -10.08
C LEU A 197 8.49 5.05 -8.94
N LEU A 198 7.27 5.34 -8.48
CA LEU A 198 7.05 6.26 -7.38
C LEU A 198 7.50 5.66 -6.03
N ASP A 199 7.28 4.36 -5.79
CA ASP A 199 7.73 3.69 -4.56
C ASP A 199 9.27 3.62 -4.52
N MET A 200 9.93 3.37 -5.66
CA MET A 200 11.39 3.41 -5.78
C MET A 200 11.97 4.75 -5.29
N THR A 201 11.27 5.89 -5.46
CA THR A 201 11.77 7.18 -4.94
C THR A 201 11.99 7.16 -3.44
N GLY A 202 11.19 6.37 -2.70
CA GLY A 202 11.35 6.14 -1.28
C GLY A 202 12.64 5.38 -0.95
N GLU A 203 12.95 4.34 -1.72
CA GLU A 203 14.17 3.53 -1.56
C GLU A 203 15.43 4.31 -1.96
N VAL A 204 15.36 5.15 -3.01
CA VAL A 204 16.40 6.12 -3.36
C VAL A 204 16.65 7.10 -2.20
N GLY A 205 15.60 7.62 -1.59
CA GLY A 205 15.69 8.46 -0.40
C GLY A 205 16.36 7.75 0.78
N ARG A 206 16.05 6.48 1.00
CA ARG A 206 16.70 5.65 2.02
C ARG A 206 18.17 5.41 1.72
N TYR A 207 18.52 5.15 0.47
CA TYR A 207 19.90 5.01 0.03
C TYR A 207 20.68 6.32 0.23
N ALA A 208 20.07 7.46 -0.07
CA ALA A 208 20.68 8.79 0.12
C ALA A 208 21.03 9.07 1.59
N VAL A 209 20.20 8.63 2.56
CA VAL A 209 20.52 8.75 4.00
C VAL A 209 21.81 7.98 4.33
N ALA A 210 21.96 6.76 3.82
CA ALA A 210 23.18 5.98 4.01
C ALA A 210 24.40 6.64 3.33
N ALA A 211 24.22 7.24 2.14
CA ALA A 211 25.27 7.99 1.44
C ALA A 211 25.66 9.26 2.23
N ALA A 212 24.68 10.03 2.72
CA ALA A 212 24.92 11.23 3.53
C ALA A 212 25.70 10.91 4.82
N THR A 213 25.39 9.78 5.47
CA THR A 213 26.13 9.31 6.65
C THR A 213 27.61 9.06 6.34
N ARG A 214 27.92 8.61 5.12
CA ARG A 214 29.30 8.44 4.63
C ARG A 214 29.90 9.73 4.05
N ARG A 215 29.16 10.84 4.08
CA ARG A 215 29.49 12.13 3.45
C ARG A 215 29.71 12.06 1.94
N ASP A 216 29.07 11.12 1.29
CA ASP A 216 29.09 10.97 -0.17
C ASP A 216 28.05 11.94 -0.80
N VAL A 217 28.49 13.19 -0.95
CA VAL A 217 27.67 14.26 -1.52
C VAL A 217 27.27 13.96 -2.98
N GLY A 218 28.17 13.31 -3.73
CA GLY A 218 27.90 12.96 -5.13
C GLY A 218 26.75 11.96 -5.25
N ALA A 219 26.72 10.94 -4.41
CA ALA A 219 25.60 9.99 -4.38
C ALA A 219 24.27 10.65 -3.95
N VAL A 220 24.31 11.59 -2.99
CA VAL A 220 23.09 12.32 -2.58
C VAL A 220 22.57 13.22 -3.69
N LEU A 221 23.45 13.93 -4.41
CA LEU A 221 23.07 14.76 -5.57
C LEU A 221 22.43 13.90 -6.68
N LYS A 222 23.00 12.73 -6.97
CA LYS A 222 22.41 11.79 -7.94
C LYS A 222 21.01 11.31 -7.52
N CYS A 223 20.80 11.06 -6.23
CA CYS A 223 19.50 10.69 -5.70
C CYS A 223 18.47 11.81 -5.84
N GLU A 224 18.86 13.04 -5.52
CA GLU A 224 18.02 14.23 -5.64
C GLU A 224 17.62 14.48 -7.10
N ASP A 225 18.58 14.54 -8.03
CA ASP A 225 18.35 14.71 -9.46
C ASP A 225 17.42 13.62 -10.02
N THR A 226 17.61 12.35 -9.63
CA THR A 226 16.76 11.24 -10.06
C THR A 226 15.31 11.42 -9.59
N VAL A 227 15.10 11.77 -8.33
CA VAL A 227 13.74 11.95 -7.77
C VAL A 227 13.06 13.17 -8.38
N ASP A 228 13.78 14.27 -8.59
CA ASP A 228 13.25 15.47 -9.23
C ASP A 228 12.82 15.20 -10.68
N GLN A 229 13.65 14.50 -11.46
CA GLN A 229 13.32 14.12 -12.83
C GLN A 229 12.10 13.21 -12.91
N ILE A 230 11.97 12.22 -12.02
CA ILE A 230 10.79 11.35 -11.94
C ILE A 230 9.54 12.19 -11.64
N LEU A 231 9.60 13.05 -10.64
CA LEU A 231 8.48 13.93 -10.26
C LEU A 231 8.10 14.87 -11.40
N GLY A 232 9.06 15.49 -12.05
CA GLY A 232 8.82 16.37 -13.19
C GLY A 232 8.06 15.68 -14.33
N ARG A 233 8.36 14.40 -14.59
CA ARG A 233 7.66 13.61 -15.62
C ARG A 233 6.27 13.13 -15.16
N VAL A 234 6.14 12.70 -13.91
CA VAL A 234 4.86 12.21 -13.38
C VAL A 234 3.83 13.33 -13.25
N LEU A 235 4.24 14.52 -12.82
CA LEU A 235 3.34 15.66 -12.58
C LEU A 235 2.67 16.21 -13.85
N VAL A 236 3.21 15.95 -15.03
CA VAL A 236 2.61 16.36 -16.31
C VAL A 236 1.64 15.32 -16.88
N LEU A 237 1.54 14.13 -16.27
CA LEU A 237 0.61 13.09 -16.71
C LEU A 237 -0.83 13.47 -16.35
N PRO A 238 -1.77 13.45 -17.32
CA PRO A 238 -3.17 13.72 -17.04
C PRO A 238 -3.88 12.52 -16.40
N GLY A 239 -4.83 12.76 -15.52
CA GLY A 239 -5.77 11.72 -15.04
C GLY A 239 -5.13 10.65 -14.15
N LEU A 240 -4.11 10.98 -13.37
CA LEU A 240 -3.49 10.03 -12.43
C LEU A 240 -4.51 9.43 -11.46
N PRO A 241 -4.51 8.10 -11.25
CA PRO A 241 -5.34 7.45 -10.24
C PRO A 241 -5.05 8.01 -8.84
N GLY A 242 -6.08 8.03 -7.96
CA GLY A 242 -5.94 8.58 -6.61
C GLY A 242 -4.84 7.91 -5.76
N ALA A 243 -4.55 6.63 -6.00
CA ALA A 243 -3.43 5.93 -5.37
C ALA A 243 -2.08 6.54 -5.82
N MET A 244 -1.92 6.82 -7.11
CA MET A 244 -0.70 7.44 -7.66
C MET A 244 -0.51 8.87 -7.14
N LEU A 245 -1.59 9.65 -6.99
CA LEU A 245 -1.52 10.99 -6.39
C LEU A 245 -0.96 10.93 -4.96
N LYS A 246 -1.37 9.94 -4.15
CA LYS A 246 -0.82 9.75 -2.79
C LYS A 246 0.68 9.41 -2.83
N LYS A 247 1.09 8.51 -3.72
CA LYS A 247 2.51 8.15 -3.90
C LYS A 247 3.33 9.36 -4.38
N THR A 248 2.77 10.19 -5.25
CA THR A 248 3.42 11.44 -5.70
C THR A 248 3.67 12.41 -4.54
N GLU A 249 2.74 12.54 -3.59
CA GLU A 249 2.98 13.36 -2.38
C GLU A 249 4.10 12.80 -1.49
N VAL A 250 4.23 11.48 -1.40
CA VAL A 250 5.34 10.82 -0.70
C VAL A 250 6.68 11.13 -1.41
N ALA A 251 6.72 11.02 -2.74
CA ALA A 251 7.90 11.32 -3.53
C ALA A 251 8.32 12.81 -3.39
N LYS A 252 7.37 13.76 -3.38
CA LYS A 252 7.65 15.18 -3.08
C LYS A 252 8.24 15.37 -1.68
N ALA A 253 7.75 14.61 -0.70
CA ALA A 253 8.32 14.66 0.65
C ALA A 253 9.74 14.09 0.69
N THR A 254 10.03 13.07 -0.13
CA THR A 254 11.38 12.52 -0.29
C THR A 254 12.31 13.56 -0.92
N LEU A 255 11.90 14.24 -1.99
CA LEU A 255 12.71 15.30 -2.61
C LEU A 255 13.09 16.38 -1.60
N ARG A 256 12.11 16.91 -0.86
CA ARG A 256 12.40 17.92 0.20
C ARG A 256 13.39 17.43 1.27
N LYS A 257 13.39 16.13 1.59
CA LYS A 257 14.39 15.56 2.51
C LYS A 257 15.79 15.53 1.89
N LEU A 258 15.88 15.23 0.58
CA LEU A 258 17.14 15.23 -0.15
C LEU A 258 17.73 16.64 -0.22
N ASP A 259 16.92 17.66 -0.52
CA ASP A 259 17.32 19.08 -0.50
C ASP A 259 17.89 19.49 0.86
N ASN A 260 17.19 19.13 1.93
CA ASN A 260 17.65 19.43 3.29
C ASN A 260 18.97 18.72 3.63
N MET A 261 19.14 17.46 3.23
CA MET A 261 20.40 16.73 3.43
C MET A 261 21.56 17.38 2.70
N LEU A 262 21.35 17.80 1.45
CA LEU A 262 22.37 18.52 0.66
C LEU A 262 22.73 19.86 1.31
N TYR A 263 21.75 20.60 1.81
CA TYR A 263 21.97 21.84 2.51
C TYR A 263 22.84 21.62 3.78
N GLU A 264 22.51 20.65 4.62
CA GLU A 264 23.27 20.31 5.83
C GLU A 264 24.71 19.85 5.50
N LEU A 265 24.88 19.03 4.48
CA LEU A 265 26.19 18.60 4.02
C LEU A 265 27.04 19.80 3.51
N SER A 266 26.42 20.80 2.88
CA SER A 266 27.10 22.03 2.43
C SER A 266 27.61 22.89 3.59
N LEU A 267 26.83 22.99 4.68
CA LEU A 267 27.21 23.70 5.89
C LEU A 267 28.39 23.02 6.61
N SER A 268 28.31 21.69 6.75
CA SER A 268 29.38 20.91 7.38
C SER A 268 30.72 21.02 6.64
N ARG A 269 30.70 21.18 5.32
CA ARG A 269 31.88 21.37 4.50
C ARG A 269 32.52 22.75 4.71
N LYS A 270 31.70 23.79 4.88
CA LYS A 270 32.21 25.16 5.15
C LYS A 270 32.85 25.26 6.52
N SER A 271 32.32 24.61 7.54
CA SER A 271 32.88 24.64 8.90
C SER A 271 34.24 23.93 9.02
N SER A 272 34.50 22.93 8.18
CA SER A 272 35.81 22.22 8.14
C SER A 272 36.89 22.95 7.34
N SER A 273 36.54 23.95 6.54
CA SER A 273 37.48 24.76 5.75
C SER A 273 37.89 26.08 6.45
N THR A 274 37.36 26.37 7.62
CA THR A 274 37.77 27.52 8.44
C THR A 274 38.72 27.02 9.54
N GLU A 275 39.92 26.57 9.18
CA GLU A 275 41.04 26.61 10.12
C GLU A 275 41.38 28.09 10.37
N PRO A 276 41.52 28.53 11.63
CA PRO A 276 41.99 29.88 11.90
C PRO A 276 43.43 29.97 11.40
N ASP A 277 43.67 30.83 10.39
CA ASP A 277 44.97 31.37 10.05
C ASP A 277 45.60 31.87 11.37
N ALA A 278 46.52 31.07 11.94
CA ALA A 278 47.33 31.47 13.08
C ALA A 278 48.27 32.57 12.59
N GLY A 279 47.79 33.80 12.67
CA GLY A 279 48.50 35.02 12.41
C GLY A 279 49.89 35.00 13.05
N VAL A 280 50.87 35.06 12.21
CA VAL A 280 52.23 35.45 12.48
C VAL A 280 52.22 36.79 13.19
N GLY A 281 52.53 36.76 14.49
CA GLY A 281 52.89 37.93 15.25
C GLY A 281 54.33 37.78 15.75
N GLY A 282 55.25 38.45 15.06
CA GLY A 282 56.63 38.49 15.45
C GLY A 282 56.93 39.20 16.73
N ASP A 283 57.99 39.00 17.28
CA ASP A 283 59.16 39.83 17.58
C ASP A 283 59.84 39.52 18.94
N ALA A 284 61.12 39.29 18.84
CA ALA A 284 62.28 39.70 19.67
C ALA A 284 62.24 39.51 21.19
N GLY A 285 63.27 38.78 21.66
CA GLY A 285 63.77 38.95 22.99
C GLY A 285 64.75 37.88 23.44
N LYS A 286 65.99 38.01 23.00
CA LYS A 286 67.29 37.72 23.67
C LYS A 286 67.31 36.99 25.00
N GLY A 287 68.19 35.96 25.06
CA GLY A 287 69.07 35.82 26.24
C GLY A 287 69.23 34.43 26.79
N GLY A 288 70.36 33.82 26.56
CA GLY A 288 71.20 33.24 27.58
C GLY A 288 71.11 31.77 27.91
N GLY A 289 72.03 31.01 27.41
CA GLY A 289 72.98 30.28 28.21
C GLY A 289 72.64 28.89 28.79
N GLY A 290 73.48 27.89 28.45
CA GLY A 290 73.85 26.79 29.31
C GLY A 290 73.35 25.39 28.92
N SER A 291 74.09 24.72 28.14
CA SER A 291 75.07 23.67 28.47
C SER A 291 74.53 22.31 28.95
N ALA A 292 74.92 21.33 28.15
CA ALA A 292 75.51 20.02 28.51
C ALA A 292 74.56 18.82 28.88
N GLY A 293 74.88 17.77 28.21
CA GLY A 293 74.91 16.39 28.65
C GLY A 293 73.62 15.59 28.42
N GLY A 294 73.64 14.55 27.80
CA GLY A 294 74.56 13.50 27.50
C GLY A 294 73.80 12.19 27.33
N LEU A 295 74.14 11.50 26.22
CA LEU A 295 74.24 10.08 26.13
C LEU A 295 73.17 9.08 26.53
N GLY A 296 72.94 8.19 25.56
CA GLY A 296 72.67 6.78 25.77
C GLY A 296 71.39 6.30 25.07
N ALA A 297 71.51 5.74 23.91
CA ALA A 297 72.00 4.43 23.45
C ALA A 297 70.90 3.33 23.57
N SER A 298 70.66 2.74 22.36
CA SER A 298 70.35 1.34 22.08
C SER A 298 68.88 0.84 22.19
N GLY A 299 68.39 0.52 21.01
CA GLY A 299 67.45 -0.49 20.55
C GLY A 299 67.80 -1.94 20.98
N PRO A 300 67.41 -3.02 20.24
CA PRO A 300 66.22 -3.34 19.52
C PRO A 300 65.54 -4.68 19.97
N GLY A 301 64.60 -5.22 19.29
CA GLY A 301 64.15 -6.62 19.39
C GLY A 301 62.61 -6.70 19.17
N GLU A 302 62.14 -7.01 18.00
CA GLU A 302 61.80 -8.33 17.43
C GLU A 302 61.13 -9.29 18.41
N THR A 303 59.83 -9.56 18.18
CA THR A 303 59.25 -10.82 17.66
C THR A 303 57.81 -10.59 17.24
#